data_1781e61dcd2594bd2d163441a93b06e6
#
_entry.id   1781e61dcd2594bd2d163441a93b06e6
#
_cell.length_a   1.000
_cell.length_b   1.000
_cell.length_c   1.000
_cell.angle_alpha   90.00
_cell.angle_beta   90.00
_cell.angle_gamma   90.00
#
_symmetry.space_group_name_H-M   'P 1'
#
loop_
_entity.id
_entity.type
_entity.pdbx_description
1 polymer ?
#
loop_
_entity_poly.entity_id
_entity_poly.type
_entity_poly.pdbx_seq_one_letter_code
_entity_poly.pdbx_strand_id
1 'polypeptide(L)'
;MSKELLALQVWPGKVLRVSTGDGDVHALVEDAGAAPDGIVVDSRVAYWTTMGTPTTDPDTPGEAGQDFSRRNGGVHAFPLDGGTPREVLPAGAITTGKQLTSDGAGTLYWGDREGHRISRVRTDGTGLTDLVVTPAGDGILGECVGVAVDPARGHLYWTQKGPAKGGQGRIFRTGLDMPPGENAENRSDVELLWSGLPEPIDLHLDGDWLYWTDRGAAPDGNTLNRAPVPAPGTHGRPPEILATGFAEAIGLAVDSEAGLAYVSDLGGHIRAVPLPDGPAAARTPWDVVTLPNPLTGLCLLP
;
A
#
# COMPACT_ATOMS: atom_id res chain seq x y z
N MET A 1 12.07 7.81 -22.02
CA MET A 1 12.23 6.35 -22.02
C MET A 1 11.05 5.79 -21.24
N SER A 2 10.48 4.65 -21.65
CA SER A 2 9.45 3.97 -20.84
C SER A 2 10.09 3.52 -19.52
N LYS A 3 9.40 3.80 -18.42
CA LYS A 3 9.78 3.28 -17.09
C LYS A 3 9.21 1.87 -16.92
N GLU A 4 9.62 1.22 -15.88
CA GLU A 4 9.14 -0.12 -15.52
C GLU A 4 8.50 -0.08 -14.14
N LEU A 5 7.51 -0.93 -13.94
CA LEU A 5 6.83 -1.14 -12.69
C LEU A 5 7.11 -2.54 -12.16
N LEU A 6 7.13 -2.70 -10.84
CA LEU A 6 6.88 -3.98 -10.21
C LEU A 6 5.44 -4.01 -9.73
N ALA A 7 4.75 -5.12 -10.00
CA ALA A 7 3.40 -5.39 -9.56
C ALA A 7 3.31 -6.73 -8.87
N LEU A 8 2.45 -6.84 -7.88
CA LEU A 8 2.16 -8.10 -7.20
C LEU A 8 0.89 -8.72 -7.77
N GLN A 9 0.97 -9.97 -8.20
CA GLN A 9 -0.17 -10.81 -8.49
C GLN A 9 -0.52 -11.63 -7.25
N VAL A 10 -1.79 -11.63 -6.85
CA VAL A 10 -2.23 -12.27 -5.59
C VAL A 10 -2.25 -13.78 -5.68
N TRP A 11 -2.87 -14.31 -6.76
CA TRP A 11 -3.10 -15.75 -6.94
C TRP A 11 -2.81 -16.20 -8.39
N PRO A 12 -1.87 -17.13 -8.62
CA PRO A 12 -0.78 -17.50 -7.70
C PRO A 12 0.11 -16.30 -7.39
N GLY A 13 0.72 -16.27 -6.19
CA GLY A 13 1.56 -15.15 -5.76
C GLY A 13 2.80 -14.98 -6.64
N LYS A 14 2.93 -13.81 -7.30
CA LYS A 14 4.08 -13.50 -8.17
C LYS A 14 4.52 -12.05 -8.00
N VAL A 15 5.82 -11.81 -8.26
CA VAL A 15 6.33 -10.46 -8.53
C VAL A 15 6.49 -10.32 -10.05
N LEU A 16 5.76 -9.39 -10.63
CA LEU A 16 5.77 -9.10 -12.05
C LEU A 16 6.56 -7.82 -12.33
N ARG A 17 7.29 -7.79 -13.43
CA ARG A 17 7.89 -6.59 -14.02
C ARG A 17 7.08 -6.20 -15.23
N VAL A 18 6.65 -4.95 -15.29
CA VAL A 18 5.73 -4.44 -16.33
C VAL A 18 6.33 -3.21 -16.97
N SER A 19 6.44 -3.21 -18.29
CA SER A 19 6.86 -2.04 -19.07
C SER A 19 5.71 -1.05 -19.22
N THR A 20 5.93 0.22 -18.89
CA THR A 20 4.90 1.27 -19.03
C THR A 20 4.70 1.73 -20.48
N GLY A 21 5.58 1.31 -21.39
CA GLY A 21 5.55 1.75 -22.80
C GLY A 21 4.74 0.86 -23.71
N ASP A 22 4.94 -0.43 -23.62
CA ASP A 22 4.33 -1.46 -24.49
C ASP A 22 3.48 -2.47 -23.74
N GLY A 23 3.45 -2.40 -22.39
CA GLY A 23 2.67 -3.31 -21.54
C GLY A 23 3.27 -4.71 -21.45
N ASP A 24 4.55 -4.90 -21.83
CA ASP A 24 5.23 -6.19 -21.71
C ASP A 24 5.37 -6.61 -20.24
N VAL A 25 5.15 -7.91 -19.95
CA VAL A 25 5.08 -8.45 -18.60
C VAL A 25 5.96 -9.67 -18.44
N HIS A 26 6.84 -9.63 -17.45
CA HIS A 26 7.70 -10.75 -17.07
C HIS A 26 7.56 -11.07 -15.58
N ALA A 27 7.47 -12.35 -15.22
CA ALA A 27 7.58 -12.74 -13.83
C ALA A 27 9.06 -12.68 -13.39
N LEU A 28 9.36 -11.85 -12.40
CA LEU A 28 10.67 -11.82 -11.72
C LEU A 28 10.75 -12.88 -10.64
N VAL A 29 9.63 -13.15 -9.96
CA VAL A 29 9.51 -14.16 -8.91
C VAL A 29 8.22 -14.95 -9.20
N GLU A 30 8.37 -16.25 -9.48
CA GLU A 30 7.25 -17.14 -9.81
C GLU A 30 6.46 -17.61 -8.58
N ASP A 31 7.11 -17.57 -7.40
CA ASP A 31 6.48 -17.87 -6.11
C ASP A 31 6.83 -16.75 -5.12
N ALA A 32 5.95 -15.80 -5.00
CA ALA A 32 6.08 -14.67 -4.07
C ALA A 32 5.45 -14.95 -2.69
N GLY A 33 5.05 -16.18 -2.43
CA GLY A 33 4.36 -16.58 -1.20
C GLY A 33 2.84 -16.40 -1.27
N ALA A 34 2.17 -16.61 -0.15
CA ALA A 34 0.72 -16.60 -0.07
C ALA A 34 0.17 -15.17 0.03
N ALA A 35 -0.61 -14.78 -0.96
CA ALA A 35 -1.30 -13.49 -1.05
C ALA A 35 -0.35 -12.29 -0.82
N PRO A 36 0.62 -12.03 -1.72
CA PRO A 36 1.45 -10.84 -1.63
C PRO A 36 0.59 -9.57 -1.80
N ASP A 37 0.95 -8.47 -1.07
CA ASP A 37 0.11 -7.27 -1.06
C ASP A 37 0.87 -5.95 -1.26
N GLY A 38 1.81 -5.58 -0.42
CA GLY A 38 2.58 -4.33 -0.56
C GLY A 38 3.97 -4.59 -1.13
N ILE A 39 4.48 -3.70 -2.01
CA ILE A 39 5.80 -3.82 -2.62
C ILE A 39 6.52 -2.48 -2.68
N VAL A 40 7.83 -2.49 -2.42
CA VAL A 40 8.70 -1.32 -2.56
C VAL A 40 10.09 -1.75 -3.06
N VAL A 41 10.82 -0.85 -3.68
CA VAL A 41 12.23 -1.03 -4.03
C VAL A 41 13.08 -0.12 -3.16
N ASP A 42 14.08 -0.70 -2.49
CA ASP A 42 15.14 0.02 -1.78
C ASP A 42 16.49 -0.56 -2.18
N SER A 43 17.44 0.30 -2.54
CA SER A 43 18.83 -0.07 -2.84
C SER A 43 18.95 -1.25 -3.84
N ARG A 44 18.15 -1.24 -4.93
CA ARG A 44 18.07 -2.28 -5.97
C ARG A 44 17.59 -3.65 -5.48
N VAL A 45 16.85 -3.68 -4.38
CA VAL A 45 16.18 -4.87 -3.87
C VAL A 45 14.68 -4.59 -3.81
N ALA A 46 13.88 -5.47 -4.39
CA ALA A 46 12.43 -5.46 -4.22
C ALA A 46 12.10 -6.13 -2.88
N TYR A 47 11.26 -5.48 -2.09
CA TYR A 47 10.71 -6.01 -0.83
C TYR A 47 9.20 -6.08 -0.94
N TRP A 48 8.58 -7.13 -0.42
CA TRP A 48 7.12 -7.25 -0.39
C TRP A 48 6.62 -7.94 0.86
N THR A 49 5.40 -7.62 1.24
CA THR A 49 4.64 -8.27 2.29
C THR A 49 3.80 -9.40 1.74
N THR A 50 3.46 -10.36 2.59
CA THR A 50 2.41 -11.36 2.31
C THR A 50 1.34 -11.30 3.40
N MET A 51 0.08 -11.45 2.99
CA MET A 51 -1.05 -11.60 3.91
C MET A 51 -1.09 -12.99 4.57
N GLY A 52 -0.39 -13.95 3.97
CA GLY A 52 -0.43 -15.35 4.38
C GLY A 52 -1.61 -16.12 3.77
N THR A 53 -1.79 -17.35 4.22
CA THR A 53 -2.87 -18.23 3.74
C THR A 53 -4.11 -18.02 4.59
N PRO A 54 -5.24 -17.60 4.00
CA PRO A 54 -6.49 -17.42 4.75
C PRO A 54 -7.12 -18.75 5.15
N THR A 55 -7.92 -18.72 6.19
CA THR A 55 -8.96 -19.72 6.39
C THR A 55 -10.14 -19.36 5.49
N THR A 56 -10.69 -20.33 4.76
CA THR A 56 -11.77 -20.08 3.80
C THR A 56 -13.07 -20.67 4.30
N ASP A 57 -14.13 -19.87 4.32
CA ASP A 57 -15.50 -20.33 4.52
C ASP A 57 -16.06 -20.85 3.19
N PRO A 58 -16.38 -22.17 3.06
CA PRO A 58 -16.86 -22.74 1.82
C PRO A 58 -18.25 -22.23 1.41
N ASP A 59 -19.02 -21.72 2.35
CA ASP A 59 -20.38 -21.22 2.12
C ASP A 59 -20.41 -19.74 1.71
N THR A 60 -19.29 -19.02 1.86
CA THR A 60 -19.16 -17.60 1.52
C THR A 60 -18.11 -17.40 0.41
N PRO A 61 -18.54 -17.24 -0.86
CA PRO A 61 -17.59 -17.12 -1.97
C PRO A 61 -16.88 -15.76 -1.98
N GLY A 62 -15.65 -15.73 -2.53
CA GLY A 62 -14.86 -14.54 -2.73
C GLY A 62 -14.15 -14.05 -1.47
N GLU A 63 -13.76 -12.78 -1.44
CA GLU A 63 -12.98 -12.17 -0.36
C GLU A 63 -13.73 -12.20 0.99
N ALA A 64 -15.04 -12.06 0.98
CA ALA A 64 -15.85 -12.06 2.19
C ALA A 64 -15.77 -13.39 2.98
N GLY A 65 -15.45 -14.50 2.32
CA GLY A 65 -15.24 -15.80 2.95
C GLY A 65 -13.78 -16.09 3.34
N GLN A 66 -12.88 -15.12 3.19
CA GLN A 66 -11.46 -15.26 3.52
C GLN A 66 -11.13 -14.59 4.84
N ASP A 67 -10.70 -15.38 5.82
CA ASP A 67 -10.23 -14.88 7.11
C ASP A 67 -8.70 -14.96 7.17
N PHE A 68 -8.06 -13.79 7.24
CA PHE A 68 -6.61 -13.61 7.35
C PHE A 68 -6.13 -13.36 8.78
N SER A 69 -6.95 -13.58 9.81
CA SER A 69 -6.61 -13.35 11.22
C SER A 69 -5.48 -14.26 11.75
N ARG A 70 -5.13 -15.32 11.01
CA ARG A 70 -4.01 -16.18 11.37
C ARG A 70 -2.68 -15.46 11.17
N ARG A 71 -1.82 -15.52 12.18
CA ARG A 71 -0.48 -14.95 12.10
C ARG A 71 0.44 -15.84 11.26
N ASN A 72 0.36 -15.66 9.93
CA ASN A 72 1.14 -16.41 8.94
C ASN A 72 1.65 -15.56 7.76
N GLY A 73 1.58 -14.23 7.88
CA GLY A 73 2.21 -13.29 6.96
C GLY A 73 3.71 -13.14 7.20
N GLY A 74 4.42 -12.60 6.22
CA GLY A 74 5.86 -12.37 6.24
C GLY A 74 6.31 -11.18 5.41
N VAL A 75 7.61 -10.89 5.41
CA VAL A 75 8.26 -9.91 4.53
C VAL A 75 9.37 -10.59 3.75
N HIS A 76 9.40 -10.38 2.46
CA HIS A 76 10.31 -11.04 1.52
C HIS A 76 11.15 -10.03 0.77
N ALA A 77 12.24 -10.48 0.14
CA ALA A 77 13.13 -9.66 -0.65
C ALA A 77 13.67 -10.42 -1.87
N PHE A 78 13.92 -9.68 -2.97
CA PHE A 78 14.56 -10.19 -4.18
C PHE A 78 15.50 -9.14 -4.78
N PRO A 79 16.80 -9.43 -4.98
CA PRO A 79 17.73 -8.53 -5.64
C PRO A 79 17.37 -8.34 -7.13
N LEU A 80 17.20 -7.11 -7.58
CA LEU A 80 16.82 -6.81 -8.98
C LEU A 80 17.90 -7.18 -10.00
N ASP A 81 19.14 -7.36 -9.55
CA ASP A 81 20.26 -7.84 -10.37
C ASP A 81 20.28 -9.36 -10.54
N GLY A 82 19.29 -10.06 -9.99
CA GLY A 82 19.14 -11.50 -10.03
C GLY A 82 19.52 -12.19 -8.71
N GLY A 83 19.11 -13.44 -8.59
CA GLY A 83 19.35 -14.24 -7.39
C GLY A 83 18.12 -15.08 -7.01
N THR A 84 18.04 -15.43 -5.74
CA THR A 84 16.90 -16.15 -5.15
C THR A 84 16.15 -15.25 -4.16
N PRO A 85 14.82 -15.34 -4.10
CA PRO A 85 14.06 -14.69 -3.03
C PRO A 85 14.53 -15.14 -1.65
N ARG A 86 14.49 -14.24 -0.68
CA ARG A 86 14.79 -14.53 0.73
C ARG A 86 13.73 -13.94 1.64
N GLU A 87 13.59 -14.48 2.81
CA GLU A 87 12.78 -13.88 3.86
C GLU A 87 13.58 -12.78 4.57
N VAL A 88 12.92 -11.64 4.79
CA VAL A 88 13.35 -10.58 5.73
C VAL A 88 12.74 -10.87 7.09
N LEU A 89 11.44 -11.15 7.09
CA LEU A 89 10.71 -11.68 8.23
C LEU A 89 10.00 -12.97 7.80
N PRO A 90 10.18 -14.08 8.55
CA PRO A 90 9.58 -15.36 8.19
C PRO A 90 8.05 -15.33 8.32
N ALA A 91 7.40 -16.26 7.64
CA ALA A 91 5.97 -16.50 7.81
C ALA A 91 5.64 -16.72 9.31
N GLY A 92 4.63 -15.98 9.79
CA GLY A 92 4.25 -15.95 11.22
C GLY A 92 4.88 -14.81 12.02
N ALA A 93 5.79 -14.02 11.46
CA ALA A 93 6.30 -12.81 12.11
C ALA A 93 5.25 -11.69 12.19
N ILE A 94 4.38 -11.62 11.19
CA ILE A 94 3.28 -10.65 11.09
C ILE A 94 1.96 -11.38 10.85
N THR A 95 0.83 -10.69 11.07
CA THR A 95 -0.50 -11.29 10.87
C THR A 95 -0.88 -11.21 9.40
N THR A 96 -1.16 -10.01 8.92
CA THR A 96 -1.60 -9.77 7.54
C THR A 96 -0.84 -8.58 6.97
N GLY A 97 0.32 -8.83 6.37
CA GLY A 97 1.12 -7.76 5.77
C GLY A 97 0.39 -7.10 4.61
N LYS A 98 0.12 -5.80 4.75
CA LYS A 98 -0.52 -4.96 3.75
C LYS A 98 0.52 -4.06 3.07
N GLN A 99 0.11 -2.89 2.57
CA GLN A 99 0.97 -2.01 1.79
C GLN A 99 2.30 -1.69 2.50
N LEU A 100 3.35 -1.54 1.73
CA LEU A 100 4.74 -1.47 2.19
C LEU A 100 5.43 -0.25 1.60
N THR A 101 6.19 0.47 2.41
CA THR A 101 7.07 1.56 1.97
C THR A 101 8.45 1.46 2.60
N SER A 102 9.39 2.27 2.11
CA SER A 102 10.76 2.40 2.64
C SER A 102 11.11 3.87 2.88
N ASP A 103 12.02 4.11 3.83
CA ASP A 103 12.63 5.43 4.03
C ASP A 103 13.78 5.72 3.04
N GLY A 104 14.10 4.78 2.15
CA GLY A 104 15.26 4.85 1.24
C GLY A 104 16.62 4.71 1.94
N ALA A 105 16.62 4.43 3.24
CA ALA A 105 17.80 4.32 4.09
C ALA A 105 17.90 2.95 4.79
N GLY A 106 17.16 1.97 4.28
CA GLY A 106 17.22 0.59 4.75
C GLY A 106 16.22 0.26 5.87
N THR A 107 15.13 1.02 6.01
CA THR A 107 14.02 0.67 6.91
C THR A 107 12.73 0.51 6.11
N LEU A 108 12.04 -0.58 6.34
CA LEU A 108 10.74 -0.91 5.74
C LEU A 108 9.62 -0.63 6.75
N TYR A 109 8.48 -0.13 6.26
CA TYR A 109 7.28 0.18 7.05
C TYR A 109 6.05 -0.43 6.38
N TRP A 110 5.14 -1.02 7.14
CA TRP A 110 3.91 -1.63 6.60
C TRP A 110 2.73 -1.56 7.55
N GLY A 111 1.52 -1.68 6.98
CA GLY A 111 0.30 -1.96 7.71
C GLY A 111 0.14 -3.47 7.97
N ASP A 112 -0.22 -3.86 9.19
CA ASP A 112 -0.62 -5.22 9.55
C ASP A 112 -2.12 -5.18 9.86
N ARG A 113 -2.96 -5.53 8.88
CA ARG A 113 -4.41 -5.29 8.90
C ARG A 113 -5.07 -5.97 10.11
N GLU A 114 -5.08 -7.29 10.15
CA GLU A 114 -5.64 -8.06 11.27
C GLU A 114 -4.73 -8.07 12.51
N GLY A 115 -3.47 -7.62 12.35
CA GLY A 115 -2.57 -7.34 13.47
C GLY A 115 -2.84 -6.00 14.15
N HIS A 116 -3.68 -5.14 13.54
CA HIS A 116 -4.10 -3.85 14.08
C HIS A 116 -2.92 -2.92 14.42
N ARG A 117 -1.92 -2.83 13.51
CA ARG A 117 -0.71 -2.08 13.79
C ARG A 117 -0.04 -1.52 12.54
N ILE A 118 0.84 -0.55 12.76
CA ILE A 118 1.88 -0.16 11.83
C ILE A 118 3.21 -0.54 12.44
N SER A 119 4.04 -1.23 11.66
CA SER A 119 5.33 -1.72 12.11
C SER A 119 6.46 -1.33 11.16
N ARG A 120 7.69 -1.40 11.64
CA ARG A 120 8.90 -1.24 10.84
C ARG A 120 9.91 -2.35 11.13
N VAL A 121 10.81 -2.58 10.17
CA VAL A 121 11.96 -3.48 10.30
C VAL A 121 13.10 -2.97 9.42
N ARG A 122 14.33 -3.25 9.79
CA ARG A 122 15.47 -3.03 8.89
C ARG A 122 15.44 -4.05 7.74
N THR A 123 16.00 -3.68 6.60
CA THR A 123 16.11 -4.56 5.42
C THR A 123 16.93 -5.83 5.65
N ASP A 124 17.70 -5.88 6.73
CA ASP A 124 18.43 -7.07 7.20
C ASP A 124 17.60 -7.96 8.16
N GLY A 125 16.36 -7.58 8.47
CA GLY A 125 15.45 -8.32 9.36
C GLY A 125 15.59 -7.97 10.84
N THR A 126 16.49 -7.07 11.20
CA THR A 126 16.68 -6.64 12.59
C THR A 126 15.79 -5.46 12.96
N GLY A 127 15.56 -5.24 14.25
CA GLY A 127 14.87 -4.05 14.75
C GLY A 127 13.36 -4.02 14.46
N LEU A 128 12.70 -5.17 14.35
CA LEU A 128 11.24 -5.24 14.25
C LEU A 128 10.61 -4.48 15.42
N THR A 129 9.78 -3.48 15.11
CA THR A 129 9.19 -2.58 16.11
C THR A 129 7.81 -2.13 15.65
N ASP A 130 6.83 -2.17 16.55
CA ASP A 130 5.52 -1.59 16.32
C ASP A 130 5.58 -0.08 16.60
N LEU A 131 5.07 0.72 15.67
CA LEU A 131 5.01 2.18 15.76
C LEU A 131 3.65 2.69 16.19
N VAL A 132 2.60 2.00 15.80
CA VAL A 132 1.21 2.26 16.18
C VAL A 132 0.55 0.91 16.44
N VAL A 133 -0.19 0.80 17.54
CA VAL A 133 -1.09 -0.32 17.82
C VAL A 133 -2.46 0.27 18.09
N THR A 134 -3.46 -0.12 17.30
CA THR A 134 -4.82 0.38 17.49
C THR A 134 -5.53 -0.43 18.57
N PRO A 135 -6.46 0.20 19.33
CA PRO A 135 -7.18 -0.49 20.39
C PRO A 135 -7.95 -1.72 19.88
N ALA A 136 -7.88 -2.83 20.60
CA ALA A 136 -8.59 -4.06 20.23
C ALA A 136 -10.13 -3.86 20.14
N GLY A 137 -10.67 -2.86 20.86
CA GLY A 137 -12.10 -2.50 20.81
C GLY A 137 -12.55 -1.83 19.51
N ASP A 138 -11.61 -1.34 18.70
CA ASP A 138 -11.91 -0.69 17.41
C ASP A 138 -12.35 -1.70 16.34
N GLY A 139 -12.01 -2.99 16.51
CA GLY A 139 -12.36 -4.03 15.54
C GLY A 139 -11.92 -3.63 14.13
N ILE A 140 -12.77 -3.81 13.15
CA ILE A 140 -12.49 -3.50 11.73
C ILE A 140 -12.10 -2.02 11.48
N LEU A 141 -12.47 -1.10 12.36
CA LEU A 141 -12.05 0.30 12.26
C LEU A 141 -10.58 0.49 12.61
N GLY A 142 -9.97 -0.43 13.35
CA GLY A 142 -8.55 -0.40 13.71
C GLY A 142 -7.63 -1.04 12.67
N GLU A 143 -8.15 -1.60 11.59
CA GLU A 143 -7.37 -2.27 10.55
C GLU A 143 -6.49 -1.28 9.76
N CYS A 144 -5.16 -1.43 9.89
CA CYS A 144 -4.16 -0.59 9.21
C CYS A 144 -3.77 -1.20 7.86
N VAL A 145 -3.77 -0.42 6.77
CA VAL A 145 -3.55 -0.93 5.41
C VAL A 145 -2.43 -0.20 4.68
N GLY A 146 -2.67 1.01 4.17
CA GLY A 146 -1.70 1.81 3.44
C GLY A 146 -0.71 2.51 4.36
N VAL A 147 0.50 2.76 3.87
CA VAL A 147 1.53 3.44 4.64
C VAL A 147 2.42 4.29 3.73
N ALA A 148 2.75 5.49 4.18
CA ALA A 148 3.75 6.35 3.56
C ALA A 148 4.62 7.01 4.62
N VAL A 149 5.88 7.29 4.30
CA VAL A 149 6.82 7.94 5.22
C VAL A 149 7.39 9.21 4.60
N ASP A 150 7.65 10.19 5.45
CA ASP A 150 8.36 11.43 5.15
C ASP A 150 9.58 11.53 6.07
N PRO A 151 10.71 10.96 5.68
CA PRO A 151 11.91 11.01 6.53
C PRO A 151 12.42 12.43 6.74
N ALA A 152 12.19 13.34 5.79
CA ALA A 152 12.66 14.72 5.87
C ALA A 152 11.91 15.53 6.94
N ARG A 153 10.61 15.27 7.11
CA ARG A 153 9.78 15.89 8.15
C ARG A 153 9.63 15.02 9.40
N GLY A 154 10.12 13.76 9.35
CA GLY A 154 9.99 12.79 10.44
C GLY A 154 8.56 12.30 10.65
N HIS A 155 7.77 12.14 9.58
CA HIS A 155 6.37 11.75 9.66
C HIS A 155 6.09 10.38 9.04
N LEU A 156 5.14 9.68 9.64
CA LEU A 156 4.50 8.46 9.15
C LEU A 156 3.03 8.75 8.90
N TYR A 157 2.51 8.28 7.77
CA TYR A 157 1.09 8.34 7.40
C TYR A 157 0.55 6.93 7.20
N TRP A 158 -0.72 6.70 7.58
CA TRP A 158 -1.36 5.41 7.29
C TRP A 158 -2.87 5.53 7.08
N THR A 159 -3.43 4.54 6.38
CA THR A 159 -4.87 4.39 6.21
C THR A 159 -5.43 3.37 7.20
N GLN A 160 -6.65 3.62 7.65
CA GLN A 160 -7.56 2.63 8.21
C GLN A 160 -8.78 2.55 7.30
N LYS A 161 -8.94 1.41 6.62
CA LYS A 161 -9.95 1.29 5.57
C LYS A 161 -11.39 1.30 6.09
N GLY A 162 -11.60 0.85 7.32
CA GLY A 162 -12.93 0.62 7.87
C GLY A 162 -13.64 -0.59 7.26
N PRO A 163 -14.96 -0.74 7.50
CA PRO A 163 -15.76 -1.79 6.87
C PRO A 163 -15.78 -1.66 5.35
N ALA A 164 -15.79 -2.79 4.64
CA ALA A 164 -15.86 -2.81 3.18
C ALA A 164 -17.02 -1.94 2.67
N LYS A 165 -16.71 -0.94 1.84
CA LYS A 165 -17.66 0.04 1.27
C LYS A 165 -18.50 0.79 2.32
N GLY A 166 -17.98 0.88 3.57
CA GLY A 166 -18.71 1.41 4.72
C GLY A 166 -18.66 2.91 4.89
N GLY A 167 -17.83 3.64 4.14
CA GLY A 167 -17.70 5.10 4.27
C GLY A 167 -17.14 5.56 5.62
N GLN A 168 -16.33 4.73 6.28
CA GLN A 168 -15.75 4.99 7.60
C GLN A 168 -14.22 4.97 7.58
N GLY A 169 -13.65 5.07 6.38
CA GLY A 169 -12.20 5.12 6.20
C GLY A 169 -11.58 6.37 6.78
N ARG A 170 -10.32 6.26 7.21
CA ARG A 170 -9.55 7.33 7.86
C ARG A 170 -8.12 7.34 7.36
N ILE A 171 -7.49 8.52 7.38
CA ILE A 171 -6.05 8.68 7.18
C ILE A 171 -5.49 9.44 8.37
N PHE A 172 -4.37 8.96 8.89
CA PHE A 172 -3.69 9.51 10.05
C PHE A 172 -2.25 9.88 9.74
N ARG A 173 -1.67 10.67 10.66
CA ARG A 173 -0.24 10.98 10.73
C ARG A 173 0.27 10.83 12.15
N THR A 174 1.57 10.49 12.27
CA THR A 174 2.31 10.55 13.53
C THR A 174 3.80 10.79 13.25
N GLY A 175 4.61 11.01 14.28
CA GLY A 175 6.07 11.04 14.15
C GLY A 175 6.65 9.66 13.80
N LEU A 176 7.79 9.63 13.12
CA LEU A 176 8.57 8.40 12.92
C LEU A 176 9.22 7.91 14.22
N ASP A 177 9.56 8.85 15.10
CA ASP A 177 10.08 8.56 16.42
C ASP A 177 8.96 8.49 17.46
N MET A 178 9.13 7.61 18.44
CA MET A 178 8.20 7.50 19.55
C MET A 178 8.39 8.67 20.51
N PRO A 179 7.31 9.35 20.97
CA PRO A 179 7.43 10.36 21.99
C PRO A 179 8.06 9.79 23.27
N PRO A 180 8.90 10.57 23.98
CA PRO A 180 9.60 10.08 25.17
C PRO A 180 8.66 9.54 26.26
N GLY A 181 8.89 8.30 26.68
CA GLY A 181 8.09 7.63 27.74
C GLY A 181 6.78 7.02 27.26
N GLU A 182 6.50 7.08 25.96
CA GLU A 182 5.32 6.46 25.34
C GLU A 182 5.67 5.18 24.59
N ASN A 183 4.65 4.47 24.13
CA ASN A 183 4.77 3.25 23.32
C ASN A 183 3.71 3.25 22.20
N ALA A 184 3.73 2.24 21.35
CA ALA A 184 2.86 2.13 20.18
C ALA A 184 1.35 2.11 20.50
N GLU A 185 0.96 1.74 21.73
CA GLU A 185 -0.44 1.62 22.17
C GLU A 185 -0.99 2.95 22.73
N ASN A 186 -0.12 3.85 23.18
CA ASN A 186 -0.53 5.06 23.91
C ASN A 186 0.12 6.36 23.43
N ARG A 187 0.68 6.37 22.21
CA ARG A 187 1.34 7.56 21.70
C ARG A 187 0.36 8.73 21.50
N SER A 188 0.77 9.90 21.98
CA SER A 188 -0.06 11.11 22.02
C SER A 188 0.00 11.97 20.76
N ASP A 189 0.95 11.68 19.86
CA ASP A 189 1.23 12.46 18.64
C ASP A 189 0.46 11.96 17.40
N VAL A 190 -0.54 11.10 17.57
CA VAL A 190 -1.41 10.63 16.49
C VAL A 190 -2.40 11.72 16.08
N GLU A 191 -2.35 12.13 14.83
CA GLU A 191 -3.25 13.12 14.24
C GLU A 191 -4.19 12.46 13.22
N LEU A 192 -5.50 12.69 13.35
CA LEU A 192 -6.50 12.33 12.35
C LEU A 192 -6.51 13.40 11.25
N LEU A 193 -6.15 13.03 10.02
CA LEU A 193 -6.10 13.94 8.88
C LEU A 193 -7.39 13.97 8.08
N TRP A 194 -7.94 12.79 7.74
CA TRP A 194 -9.22 12.62 7.05
C TRP A 194 -10.04 11.52 7.70
N SER A 195 -11.34 11.68 7.68
CA SER A 195 -12.33 10.69 8.13
C SER A 195 -13.54 10.66 7.19
N GLY A 196 -14.31 9.58 7.26
CA GLY A 196 -15.49 9.40 6.42
C GLY A 196 -15.13 9.12 4.95
N LEU A 197 -13.91 8.67 4.69
CA LEU A 197 -13.50 8.23 3.36
C LEU A 197 -14.19 6.90 3.01
N PRO A 198 -14.45 6.61 1.72
CA PRO A 198 -15.17 5.39 1.33
C PRO A 198 -14.48 4.10 1.81
N GLU A 199 -13.23 3.86 1.38
CA GLU A 199 -12.38 2.73 1.81
C GLU A 199 -10.93 2.96 1.32
N PRO A 200 -10.14 3.84 1.96
CA PRO A 200 -8.78 4.16 1.52
C PRO A 200 -7.83 2.97 1.73
N ILE A 201 -7.02 2.68 0.73
CA ILE A 201 -6.12 1.50 0.70
C ILE A 201 -4.66 1.95 0.74
N ASP A 202 -4.03 2.17 -0.40
CA ASP A 202 -2.62 2.51 -0.49
C ASP A 202 -2.36 4.00 -0.36
N LEU A 203 -1.16 4.37 0.08
CA LEU A 203 -0.70 5.74 0.22
C LEU A 203 0.61 5.96 -0.53
N HIS A 204 0.73 7.11 -1.19
CA HIS A 204 1.97 7.59 -1.76
C HIS A 204 2.17 9.07 -1.43
N LEU A 205 3.34 9.40 -0.88
CA LEU A 205 3.72 10.79 -0.61
C LEU A 205 4.67 11.27 -1.72
N ASP A 206 4.31 12.38 -2.36
CA ASP A 206 5.16 13.06 -3.34
C ASP A 206 5.22 14.56 -3.02
N GLY A 207 6.34 15.00 -2.49
CA GLY A 207 6.53 16.37 -2.02
C GLY A 207 5.52 16.79 -0.95
N ASP A 208 4.64 17.73 -1.29
CA ASP A 208 3.58 18.21 -0.40
C ASP A 208 2.21 17.57 -0.67
N TRP A 209 2.15 16.56 -1.53
CA TRP A 209 0.92 15.88 -1.90
C TRP A 209 0.88 14.45 -1.36
N LEU A 210 -0.23 14.09 -0.73
CA LEU A 210 -0.57 12.73 -0.38
C LEU A 210 -1.59 12.20 -1.40
N TYR A 211 -1.26 11.07 -2.01
CA TYR A 211 -2.11 10.33 -2.94
C TYR A 211 -2.60 9.05 -2.27
N TRP A 212 -3.82 8.61 -2.62
CA TRP A 212 -4.32 7.32 -2.15
C TRP A 212 -5.30 6.69 -3.13
N THR A 213 -5.30 5.38 -3.16
CA THR A 213 -6.35 4.59 -3.78
C THR A 213 -7.50 4.39 -2.81
N ASP A 214 -8.70 4.32 -3.34
CA ASP A 214 -9.90 4.05 -2.56
C ASP A 214 -10.74 2.98 -3.28
N ARG A 215 -11.07 1.89 -2.61
CA ARG A 215 -11.86 0.78 -3.17
C ARG A 215 -13.33 0.78 -2.72
N GLY A 216 -13.77 1.81 -2.06
CA GLY A 216 -15.13 1.95 -1.56
C GLY A 216 -16.22 1.98 -2.64
N ALA A 217 -17.45 2.23 -2.22
CA ALA A 217 -18.59 2.31 -3.12
C ALA A 217 -18.58 3.61 -3.95
N ALA A 218 -19.08 3.53 -5.18
CA ALA A 218 -19.32 4.70 -6.02
C ALA A 218 -20.33 5.65 -5.34
N PRO A 219 -20.28 6.99 -5.58
CA PRO A 219 -19.44 7.66 -6.60
C PRO A 219 -18.01 7.96 -6.15
N ASP A 220 -17.74 8.00 -4.85
CA ASP A 220 -16.46 8.49 -4.31
C ASP A 220 -15.44 7.38 -4.06
N GLY A 221 -15.83 6.10 -4.23
CA GLY A 221 -14.95 4.93 -4.17
C GLY A 221 -14.57 4.37 -5.55
N ASN A 222 -13.68 3.41 -5.57
CA ASN A 222 -12.97 2.92 -6.75
C ASN A 222 -12.28 4.07 -7.51
N THR A 223 -11.50 4.84 -6.76
CA THR A 223 -10.90 6.10 -7.21
C THR A 223 -9.41 6.19 -6.88
N LEU A 224 -8.72 7.06 -7.62
CA LEU A 224 -7.43 7.63 -7.24
C LEU A 224 -7.66 9.06 -6.75
N ASN A 225 -7.15 9.36 -5.58
CA ASN A 225 -7.33 10.64 -4.90
C ASN A 225 -6.00 11.30 -4.58
N ARG A 226 -6.00 12.64 -4.46
CA ARG A 226 -4.90 13.38 -3.85
C ARG A 226 -5.39 14.56 -3.02
N ALA A 227 -4.60 14.95 -2.04
CA ALA A 227 -4.79 16.20 -1.33
C ALA A 227 -3.44 16.75 -0.84
N PRO A 228 -3.30 18.07 -0.61
CA PRO A 228 -2.13 18.62 0.06
C PRO A 228 -2.01 18.05 1.47
N VAL A 229 -0.78 17.71 1.86
CA VAL A 229 -0.48 17.31 3.25
C VAL A 229 -0.88 18.45 4.20
N PRO A 230 -1.76 18.21 5.18
CA PRO A 230 -2.18 19.27 6.10
C PRO A 230 -1.05 19.67 7.04
N ALA A 231 -1.03 20.95 7.43
CA ALA A 231 -0.12 21.44 8.47
C ALA A 231 -0.35 20.69 9.80
N PRO A 232 0.66 20.57 10.68
CA PRO A 232 0.49 19.96 11.99
C PRO A 232 -0.68 20.55 12.78
N GLY A 233 -1.48 19.68 13.41
CA GLY A 233 -2.66 20.07 14.18
C GLY A 233 -3.87 20.49 13.35
N THR A 234 -3.86 20.26 12.01
CA THR A 234 -4.99 20.62 11.14
C THR A 234 -5.51 19.39 10.39
N HIS A 235 -6.81 19.41 10.05
CA HIS A 235 -7.41 18.41 9.19
C HIS A 235 -7.10 18.66 7.71
N GLY A 236 -7.12 17.60 6.91
CA GLY A 236 -6.98 17.68 5.45
C GLY A 236 -8.17 18.36 4.76
N ARG A 237 -7.88 19.02 3.65
CA ARG A 237 -8.93 19.54 2.76
C ARG A 237 -9.63 18.38 2.04
N PRO A 238 -10.84 18.58 1.52
CA PRO A 238 -11.49 17.58 0.66
C PRO A 238 -10.53 17.15 -0.47
N PRO A 239 -10.42 15.84 -0.75
CA PRO A 239 -9.52 15.36 -1.80
C PRO A 239 -10.00 15.74 -3.20
N GLU A 240 -9.05 15.82 -4.11
CA GLU A 240 -9.28 15.83 -5.54
C GLU A 240 -9.32 14.39 -6.05
N ILE A 241 -10.41 14.00 -6.72
CA ILE A 241 -10.52 12.70 -7.40
C ILE A 241 -9.87 12.84 -8.78
N LEU A 242 -8.77 12.13 -9.02
CA LEU A 242 -8.00 12.16 -10.26
C LEU A 242 -8.55 11.19 -11.32
N ALA A 243 -9.06 10.05 -10.88
CA ALA A 243 -9.67 9.04 -11.75
C ALA A 243 -10.67 8.18 -10.96
N THR A 244 -11.61 7.60 -11.69
CA THR A 244 -12.69 6.74 -11.18
C THR A 244 -12.79 5.45 -12.00
N GLY A 245 -13.63 4.52 -11.55
CA GLY A 245 -14.01 3.33 -12.31
C GLY A 245 -12.93 2.25 -12.32
N PHE A 246 -12.16 2.13 -11.25
CA PHE A 246 -11.29 0.98 -11.00
C PHE A 246 -12.13 -0.23 -10.55
N ALA A 247 -11.57 -1.42 -10.73
CA ALA A 247 -12.15 -2.67 -10.24
C ALA A 247 -11.52 -3.06 -8.90
N GLU A 248 -11.90 -2.38 -7.81
CA GLU A 248 -11.27 -2.48 -6.48
C GLU A 248 -9.81 -2.00 -6.51
N ALA A 249 -9.62 -0.67 -6.54
CA ALA A 249 -8.29 -0.03 -6.60
C ALA A 249 -7.43 -0.39 -5.37
N ILE A 250 -6.21 -0.87 -5.59
CA ILE A 250 -5.29 -1.32 -4.53
C ILE A 250 -3.97 -0.54 -4.59
N GLY A 251 -3.00 -0.97 -5.40
CA GLY A 251 -1.64 -0.44 -5.37
C GLY A 251 -1.49 0.88 -6.12
N LEU A 252 -0.51 1.67 -5.71
CA LEU A 252 -0.26 3.01 -6.21
C LEU A 252 1.24 3.28 -6.38
N ALA A 253 1.62 3.82 -7.54
CA ALA A 253 2.95 4.39 -7.77
C ALA A 253 2.83 5.73 -8.48
N VAL A 254 3.63 6.73 -8.08
CA VAL A 254 3.62 8.07 -8.69
C VAL A 254 4.95 8.33 -9.39
N ASP A 255 4.87 8.78 -10.64
CA ASP A 255 5.98 9.27 -11.46
C ASP A 255 5.80 10.77 -11.68
N SER A 256 6.29 11.58 -10.75
CA SER A 256 6.18 13.03 -10.80
C SER A 256 6.89 13.62 -12.03
N GLU A 257 8.00 13.01 -12.45
CA GLU A 257 8.75 13.45 -13.62
C GLU A 257 7.95 13.30 -14.92
N ALA A 258 7.27 12.15 -15.08
CA ALA A 258 6.37 11.92 -16.21
C ALA A 258 4.98 12.56 -16.02
N GLY A 259 4.65 13.02 -14.81
CA GLY A 259 3.33 13.53 -14.45
C GLY A 259 2.24 12.45 -14.53
N LEU A 260 2.54 11.27 -14.04
CA LEU A 260 1.68 10.10 -14.08
C LEU A 260 1.57 9.44 -12.68
N ALA A 261 0.40 8.94 -12.39
CA ALA A 261 0.21 7.93 -11.35
C ALA A 261 -0.21 6.60 -12.00
N TYR A 262 0.23 5.50 -11.44
CA TYR A 262 -0.17 4.16 -11.86
C TYR A 262 -0.95 3.50 -10.74
N VAL A 263 -2.08 2.89 -11.08
CA VAL A 263 -2.96 2.21 -10.14
C VAL A 263 -3.17 0.77 -10.60
N SER A 264 -2.97 -0.18 -9.71
CA SER A 264 -3.36 -1.58 -9.90
C SER A 264 -4.69 -1.86 -9.20
N ASP A 265 -5.46 -2.82 -9.72
CA ASP A 265 -6.74 -3.21 -9.15
C ASP A 265 -6.96 -4.74 -9.14
N LEU A 266 -7.96 -5.19 -8.40
CA LEU A 266 -8.29 -6.62 -8.31
C LEU A 266 -8.92 -7.18 -9.61
N GLY A 267 -9.29 -6.32 -10.56
CA GLY A 267 -9.68 -6.72 -11.92
C GLY A 267 -8.50 -7.10 -12.81
N GLY A 268 -7.25 -6.94 -12.32
CA GLY A 268 -6.04 -7.27 -13.06
C GLY A 268 -5.53 -6.15 -13.95
N HIS A 269 -6.01 -4.92 -13.78
CA HIS A 269 -5.57 -3.77 -14.57
C HIS A 269 -4.41 -3.05 -13.87
N ILE A 270 -3.50 -2.51 -14.69
CA ILE A 270 -2.62 -1.40 -14.31
C ILE A 270 -3.00 -0.24 -15.21
N ARG A 271 -3.52 0.83 -14.60
CA ARG A 271 -3.96 2.03 -15.30
C ARG A 271 -3.03 3.20 -15.02
N ALA A 272 -2.60 3.90 -16.08
CA ALA A 272 -1.89 5.17 -15.98
C ALA A 272 -2.90 6.34 -15.92
N VAL A 273 -2.73 7.22 -14.93
CA VAL A 273 -3.57 8.38 -14.69
C VAL A 273 -2.70 9.63 -14.76
N PRO A 274 -2.98 10.56 -15.70
CA PRO A 274 -2.27 11.83 -15.77
C PRO A 274 -2.49 12.69 -14.54
N LEU A 275 -1.41 13.26 -14.01
CA LEU A 275 -1.48 14.23 -12.91
C LEU A 275 -1.82 15.62 -13.47
N PRO A 276 -2.72 16.39 -12.83
CA PRO A 276 -3.21 17.68 -13.36
C PRO A 276 -2.11 18.70 -13.61
N ASP A 277 -1.06 18.70 -12.79
CA ASP A 277 0.04 19.68 -12.86
C ASP A 277 1.28 19.14 -13.60
N GLY A 278 1.17 17.93 -14.18
CA GLY A 278 2.26 17.24 -14.84
C GLY A 278 2.29 17.43 -16.37
N PRO A 279 3.37 17.02 -17.02
CA PRO A 279 3.51 17.11 -18.48
C PRO A 279 2.49 16.24 -19.24
N ALA A 280 1.87 15.29 -18.60
CA ALA A 280 0.84 14.42 -19.18
C ALA A 280 -0.61 14.93 -18.95
N ALA A 281 -0.84 16.07 -18.31
CA ALA A 281 -2.14 16.57 -17.85
C ALA A 281 -3.25 16.64 -18.93
N ALA A 282 -2.88 16.82 -20.20
CA ALA A 282 -3.84 16.85 -21.30
C ALA A 282 -4.31 15.48 -21.81
N ARG A 283 -3.75 14.39 -21.28
CA ARG A 283 -4.12 13.02 -21.68
C ARG A 283 -5.29 12.52 -20.83
N THR A 284 -5.98 11.52 -21.33
CA THR A 284 -6.97 10.74 -20.55
C THR A 284 -6.30 9.51 -19.94
N PRO A 285 -6.79 9.00 -18.81
CA PRO A 285 -6.33 7.72 -18.26
C PRO A 285 -6.43 6.58 -19.27
N TRP A 286 -5.45 5.65 -19.22
CA TRP A 286 -5.43 4.47 -20.12
C TRP A 286 -4.89 3.25 -19.39
N ASP A 287 -5.30 2.07 -19.84
CA ASP A 287 -4.75 0.82 -19.33
C ASP A 287 -3.36 0.57 -19.93
N VAL A 288 -2.36 0.39 -19.07
CA VAL A 288 -1.01 -0.05 -19.44
C VAL A 288 -1.04 -1.53 -19.80
N VAL A 289 -1.70 -2.33 -18.96
CA VAL A 289 -1.88 -3.77 -19.15
C VAL A 289 -3.14 -4.23 -18.44
N THR A 290 -3.74 -5.32 -18.97
CA THR A 290 -4.82 -6.07 -18.31
C THR A 290 -4.40 -7.54 -18.23
N LEU A 291 -4.37 -8.08 -17.02
CA LEU A 291 -3.98 -9.44 -16.71
C LEU A 291 -5.20 -10.25 -16.20
N PRO A 292 -5.17 -11.58 -16.32
CA PRO A 292 -6.32 -12.41 -15.92
C PRO A 292 -6.46 -12.58 -14.41
N ASN A 293 -5.46 -12.17 -13.64
CA ASN A 293 -5.40 -12.38 -12.18
C ASN A 293 -5.39 -11.05 -11.43
N PRO A 294 -5.94 -11.00 -10.21
CA PRO A 294 -5.93 -9.83 -9.35
C PRO A 294 -4.53 -9.30 -9.07
N LEU A 295 -4.38 -7.97 -9.11
CA LEU A 295 -3.16 -7.26 -8.77
C LEU A 295 -3.34 -6.49 -7.46
N THR A 296 -2.24 -6.40 -6.69
CA THR A 296 -2.17 -5.62 -5.44
C THR A 296 -1.06 -4.57 -5.52
N GLY A 297 -0.06 -4.63 -4.68
CA GLY A 297 0.99 -3.62 -4.58
C GLY A 297 1.67 -3.30 -5.90
N LEU A 298 2.05 -2.04 -6.03
CA LEU A 298 2.67 -1.48 -7.23
C LEU A 298 3.81 -0.53 -6.82
N CYS A 299 4.96 -0.62 -7.46
CA CYS A 299 6.01 0.37 -7.31
C CYS A 299 6.73 0.66 -8.62
N LEU A 300 7.26 1.87 -8.75
CA LEU A 300 8.05 2.29 -9.90
C LEU A 300 9.49 1.81 -9.71
N LEU A 301 10.10 1.27 -10.78
CA LEU A 301 11.54 1.00 -10.78
C LEU A 301 12.31 2.31 -11.02
N PRO A 302 13.40 2.54 -10.27
CA PRO A 302 14.24 3.73 -10.38
C PRO A 302 14.99 3.80 -11.70
#